data_130991e8175ae85e4a71380ff2a80e34
#
_entry.id   130991e8175ae85e4a71380ff2a80e34
#
_cell.length_a   1.000
_cell.length_b   1.000
_cell.length_c   1.000
_cell.angle_alpha   90.00
_cell.angle_beta   90.00
_cell.angle_gamma   90.00
#
_symmetry.space_group_name_H-M   'P 1'
#
loop_
_entity.id
_entity.type
_entity.pdbx_description
1 polymer ?
#
loop_
_entity_poly.entity_id
_entity_poly.type
_entity_poly.pdbx_seq_one_letter_code
_entity_poly.pdbx_strand_id
1 'polypeptide(L)' 'GSGGPYANSAAKALLKNTNMNAKDVAIESLNIAADICIYTNHNIVSETIEV' A
#
# COMPACT_ATOMS: atom_id res chain seq x y z
N GLY A 1 -10.67 3.94 3.66
CA GLY A 1 -9.60 3.42 4.37
C GLY A 1 -9.16 2.07 3.88
N SER A 2 -8.49 2.07 2.79
CA SER A 2 -8.09 0.81 2.20
C SER A 2 -6.61 0.51 2.39
N GLY A 3 -5.88 1.36 3.13
CA GLY A 3 -4.45 1.17 3.30
C GLY A 3 -4.10 -0.08 4.09
N GLY A 4 -4.96 -0.47 5.04
CA GLY A 4 -4.69 -1.63 5.87
C GLY A 4 -4.53 -2.93 5.10
N PRO A 5 -5.50 -3.29 4.25
CA PRO A 5 -5.38 -4.51 3.46
C PRO A 5 -4.18 -4.49 2.51
N TYR A 6 -3.87 -3.36 1.92
CA TYR A 6 -2.72 -3.26 1.03
C TYR A 6 -1.42 -3.42 1.81
N ALA A 7 -1.31 -2.78 2.96
CA ALA A 7 -0.12 -2.92 3.80
C ALA A 7 0.06 -4.37 4.25
N ASN A 8 -1.04 -5.00 4.61
CA ASN A 8 -1.00 -6.39 5.06
C ASN A 8 -0.52 -7.31 3.95
N SER A 9 -1.03 -7.12 2.75
CA SER A 9 -0.62 -7.93 1.60
C SER A 9 0.85 -7.71 1.27
N ALA A 10 1.30 -6.47 1.30
CA ALA A 10 2.70 -6.15 1.03
C ALA A 10 3.60 -6.76 2.09
N ALA A 11 3.19 -6.68 3.37
CA ALA A 11 3.98 -7.26 4.45
C ALA A 11 4.14 -8.76 4.29
N LYS A 12 3.07 -9.44 3.93
CA LYS A 12 3.13 -10.89 3.72
C LYS A 12 4.09 -11.24 2.60
N ALA A 13 4.02 -10.51 1.50
CA ALA A 13 4.91 -10.76 0.38
C ALA A 13 6.37 -10.52 0.75
N LEU A 14 6.65 -9.46 1.47
CA LEU A 14 8.00 -9.13 1.86
C LEU A 14 8.56 -10.14 2.86
N LEU A 15 7.75 -10.55 3.83
CA LEU A 15 8.19 -11.54 4.80
C LEU A 15 8.49 -12.88 4.14
N LYS A 16 7.72 -13.22 3.12
CA LYS A 16 7.85 -14.51 2.47
C LYS A 16 9.01 -14.56 1.50
N ASN A 17 9.36 -13.43 0.89
CA ASN A 17 10.30 -13.42 -0.23
C ASN A 17 11.59 -12.66 0.05
N THR A 18 11.76 -12.10 1.25
CA THR A 18 12.97 -11.36 1.60
C THR A 18 13.43 -11.74 3.00
N ASN A 19 14.63 -11.30 3.33
CA ASN A 19 15.17 -11.44 4.68
C ASN A 19 15.06 -10.15 5.49
N MET A 20 14.15 -9.26 5.09
CA MET A 20 13.97 -8.00 5.78
C MET A 20 13.49 -8.24 7.21
N ASN A 21 13.95 -7.39 8.14
CA ASN A 21 13.46 -7.48 9.51
C ASN A 21 12.06 -6.88 9.61
N ALA A 22 11.40 -7.14 10.74
CA ALA A 22 10.01 -6.72 10.90
C ALA A 22 9.83 -5.22 10.77
N LYS A 23 10.78 -4.45 11.29
CA LYS A 23 10.69 -3.00 11.22
C LYS A 23 10.73 -2.52 9.77
N ASP A 24 11.66 -3.05 9.00
CA ASP A 24 11.78 -2.66 7.60
C ASP A 24 10.59 -3.13 6.79
N VAL A 25 10.08 -4.31 7.08
CA VAL A 25 8.88 -4.81 6.44
C VAL A 25 7.70 -3.86 6.70
N ALA A 26 7.56 -3.42 7.94
CA ALA A 26 6.47 -2.51 8.29
C ALA A 26 6.57 -1.19 7.53
N ILE A 27 7.76 -0.61 7.50
CA ILE A 27 7.97 0.66 6.81
C ILE A 27 7.70 0.52 5.32
N GLU A 28 8.27 -0.50 4.72
CA GLU A 28 8.12 -0.71 3.27
C GLU A 28 6.66 -1.01 2.92
N SER A 29 6.00 -1.80 3.76
CA SER A 29 4.60 -2.14 3.54
C SER A 29 3.72 -0.90 3.57
N LEU A 30 3.98 0.00 4.50
CA LEU A 30 3.22 1.24 4.58
C LEU A 30 3.49 2.13 3.38
N ASN A 31 4.72 2.17 2.91
CA ASN A 31 5.06 2.94 1.71
C ASN A 31 4.34 2.40 0.49
N ILE A 32 4.32 1.08 0.34
CA ILE A 32 3.62 0.44 -0.77
C ILE A 32 2.13 0.73 -0.70
N ALA A 33 1.56 0.61 0.49
CA ALA A 33 0.13 0.88 0.67
C ALA A 33 -0.20 2.34 0.36
N ALA A 34 0.66 3.25 0.78
CA ALA A 34 0.45 4.67 0.53
C ALA A 34 0.46 4.96 -0.96
N ASP A 35 1.38 4.36 -1.69
CA ASP A 35 1.45 4.54 -3.14
C ASP A 35 0.17 4.06 -3.80
N ILE A 36 -0.31 2.89 -3.40
CA ILE A 36 -1.53 2.33 -3.98
C ILE A 36 -2.73 3.21 -3.64
N CYS A 37 -2.83 3.63 -2.39
CA CYS A 37 -3.96 4.44 -1.95
C CYS A 37 -3.98 5.80 -2.62
N ILE A 38 -2.82 6.42 -2.77
CA ILE A 38 -2.72 7.72 -3.43
C ILE A 38 -3.16 7.58 -4.89
N TYR A 39 -2.68 6.54 -5.55
CA TYR A 39 -3.05 6.30 -6.94
C TYR A 39 -4.54 6.06 -7.07
N THR A 40 -5.08 5.24 -6.21
CA THR A 40 -6.50 4.90 -6.25
C THR A 40 -7.35 6.13 -5.96
N ASN A 41 -6.98 6.89 -4.93
CA ASN A 41 -7.69 8.11 -4.58
C ASN A 41 -7.66 9.11 -5.70
N HIS A 42 -6.51 9.22 -6.37
CA HIS A 42 -6.39 10.13 -7.49
C HIS A 42 -7.34 9.74 -8.62
N ASN A 43 -7.43 8.47 -8.91
CA ASN A 43 -8.34 7.98 -9.92
C ASN A 43 -9.80 8.28 -9.55
N ILE A 44 -10.15 8.04 -8.31
CA ILE A 44 -11.51 8.29 -7.84
C ILE A 44 -11.84 9.77 -7.93
N VAL A 45 -10.92 10.61 -7.51
CA VAL A 45 -11.13 12.06 -7.58
C VAL A 45 -11.29 12.51 -9.02
N SER A 46 -10.45 11.99 -9.90
CA SER A 46 -10.55 12.32 -11.32
C SER A 46 -11.92 11.96 -11.87
N GLU A 47 -12.37 10.76 -11.56
CA GLU A 47 -13.67 10.32 -12.04
C GLU A 47 -14.78 11.19 -11.48
N THR A 48 -14.68 11.51 -10.21
CA THR A 48 -15.69 12.32 -9.56
C THR A 48 -15.75 13.72 -10.17
N ILE A 49 -14.60 14.29 -10.42
CA ILE A 49 -14.52 15.63 -11.00
C ILE A 49 -14.99 15.63 -12.44
N GLU A 50 -14.58 14.61 -13.17
CA GLU A 50 -14.91 14.53 -14.60
C GLU A 50 -16.36 14.14 -14.81
N VAL A 51 -16.86 13.41 -13.86
CA VAL A 51 -18.24 12.96 -13.90
C VAL A 51 -19.14 14.04 -13.33
#